data_d0489a870e4965f15d9cd6ae0219dc37
#
_entry.id   d0489a870e4965f15d9cd6ae0219dc37
#
_cell.length_a   1.000
_cell.length_b   1.000
_cell.length_c   1.000
_cell.angle_alpha   90.00
_cell.angle_beta   90.00
_cell.angle_gamma   90.00
#
_symmetry.space_group_name_H-M   'P 1'
#
loop_
_entity.id
_entity.type
_entity.pdbx_description
1 polymer ?
#
loop_
_entity_poly.entity_id
_entity_poly.type
_entity_poly.pdbx_seq_one_letter_code
_entity_poly.pdbx_strand_id
1 'polypeptide(L)'
;MSRDYDFWIYIVTNRNHSVLYIGVTNSLMRRAWEHTEGIGADFAAKYRCSKLLYYEHYTEIDDAIAREKQLKRWSRAKKIALIERLNPS
;
A
#
# COMPACT_ATOMS: atom_id res chain seq x y z
N MET A 1 -0.20 -23.85 -7.37
CA MET A 1 -0.06 -23.08 -7.07
C MET A 1 0.43 -21.87 -7.55
N SER A 2 -0.05 -20.99 -7.91
CA SER A 2 0.30 -19.90 -8.63
C SER A 2 0.34 -18.68 -7.84
N ARG A 3 0.55 -18.76 -6.60
CA ARG A 3 0.64 -17.63 -5.83
C ARG A 3 1.70 -16.72 -6.23
N ASP A 4 2.62 -17.09 -7.08
CA ASP A 4 3.70 -16.26 -7.55
C ASP A 4 3.23 -15.19 -8.52
N TYR A 5 1.97 -15.27 -8.95
CA TYR A 5 1.42 -14.32 -9.91
C TYR A 5 0.43 -13.35 -9.26
N ASP A 6 0.47 -13.20 -7.96
CA ASP A 6 -0.36 -12.24 -7.27
C ASP A 6 0.52 -11.19 -6.62
N PHE A 7 0.45 -9.98 -7.15
CA PHE A 7 1.20 -8.84 -6.63
C PHE A 7 0.22 -7.71 -6.37
N TRP A 8 0.48 -6.96 -5.33
CA TRP A 8 -0.43 -5.90 -4.91
C TRP A 8 0.36 -4.63 -4.64
N ILE A 9 -0.14 -3.50 -5.11
CA ILE A 9 0.30 -2.24 -4.55
C ILE A 9 -0.73 -1.85 -3.50
N TYR A 10 -0.30 -1.19 -2.47
CA TYR A 10 -1.18 -0.83 -1.39
C TYR A 10 -0.79 0.53 -0.84
N ILE A 11 -1.77 1.20 -0.24
CA ILE A 11 -1.55 2.46 0.47
C ILE A 11 -2.05 2.27 1.89
N VAL A 12 -1.17 2.51 2.86
CA VAL A 12 -1.53 2.44 4.27
C VAL A 12 -1.27 3.79 4.92
N THR A 13 -1.93 4.03 6.03
CA THR A 13 -1.79 5.27 6.76
C THR A 13 -1.69 4.99 8.25
N ASN A 14 -1.25 5.99 9.00
CA ASN A 14 -1.20 5.90 10.44
C ASN A 14 -2.55 6.33 11.04
N ARG A 15 -2.63 6.30 12.37
CA ARG A 15 -3.89 6.52 13.07
C ARG A 15 -4.55 7.86 12.73
N ASN A 16 -3.78 8.92 12.64
CA ASN A 16 -4.34 10.25 12.39
C ASN A 16 -4.23 10.68 10.93
N HIS A 17 -3.91 9.73 10.05
CA HIS A 17 -3.88 9.97 8.60
C HIS A 17 -2.87 11.05 8.19
N SER A 18 -1.83 11.25 8.98
CA SER A 18 -0.82 12.25 8.64
C SER A 18 0.21 11.74 7.66
N VAL A 19 0.32 10.41 7.49
CA VAL A 19 1.32 9.80 6.63
C VAL A 19 0.64 8.80 5.69
N LEU A 20 1.02 8.83 4.42
CA LEU A 20 0.59 7.82 3.45
C LEU A 20 1.83 7.05 3.01
N TYR A 21 1.78 5.74 3.10
CA TYR A 21 2.87 4.88 2.66
C TYR A 21 2.38 3.96 1.54
N ILE A 22 3.17 3.89 0.46
CA ILE A 22 2.83 3.06 -0.70
C ILE A 22 3.87 1.95 -0.80
N GLY A 23 3.40 0.72 -0.97
CA GLY A 23 4.30 -0.41 -1.09
C GLY A 23 3.80 -1.46 -2.07
N VAL A 24 4.64 -2.46 -2.29
CA VAL A 24 4.31 -3.62 -3.12
C VAL A 24 4.48 -4.86 -2.27
N THR A 25 3.58 -5.82 -2.43
CA THR A 25 3.68 -7.09 -1.72
C THR A 25 3.07 -8.20 -2.56
N ASN A 26 3.48 -9.43 -2.28
CA ASN A 26 2.81 -10.59 -2.87
C ASN A 26 1.77 -11.17 -1.92
N SER A 27 1.51 -10.53 -0.80
CA SER A 27 0.47 -10.96 0.13
C SER A 27 0.01 -9.78 0.97
N LEU A 28 -1.20 -9.29 0.69
CA LEU A 28 -1.77 -8.20 1.47
C LEU A 28 -2.00 -8.60 2.92
N MET A 29 -2.42 -9.85 3.13
CA MET A 29 -2.68 -10.32 4.48
C MET A 29 -1.44 -10.33 5.34
N ARG A 30 -0.35 -10.89 4.81
CA ARG A 30 0.90 -10.92 5.54
C ARG A 30 1.41 -9.52 5.81
N ARG A 31 1.35 -8.65 4.80
CA ARG A 31 1.87 -7.30 4.96
C ARG A 31 1.04 -6.50 5.96
N ALA A 32 -0.28 -6.67 5.94
CA ALA A 32 -1.14 -6.00 6.90
C ALA A 32 -0.81 -6.44 8.33
N TRP A 33 -0.58 -7.72 8.52
CA TRP A 33 -0.18 -8.24 9.81
C TRP A 33 1.15 -7.66 10.27
N GLU A 34 2.13 -7.61 9.37
CA GLU A 34 3.45 -7.05 9.68
C GLU A 34 3.35 -5.59 10.10
N HIS A 35 2.54 -4.81 9.40
CA HIS A 35 2.35 -3.40 9.75
C HIS A 35 1.69 -3.25 11.12
N THR A 36 0.70 -4.08 11.40
CA THR A 36 -0.01 -4.03 12.68
C THR A 36 0.92 -4.37 13.83
N GLU A 37 1.79 -5.37 13.64
CA GLU A 37 2.70 -5.80 14.69
C GLU A 37 3.96 -4.95 14.78
N GLY A 38 4.12 -3.98 13.89
CA GLY A 38 5.30 -3.14 13.90
C GLY A 38 6.56 -3.86 13.50
N ILE A 39 6.42 -4.94 12.72
CA ILE A 39 7.55 -5.73 12.28
C ILE A 39 8.19 -5.09 11.06
N GLY A 40 9.50 -5.12 11.01
CA GLY A 40 10.23 -4.50 9.93
C GLY A 40 10.74 -3.13 10.35
N ALA A 41 11.81 -2.69 9.70
CA ALA A 41 12.44 -1.42 10.03
C ALA A 41 12.15 -0.37 8.97
N ASP A 42 11.11 -0.56 8.19
CA ASP A 42 10.83 0.36 7.10
C ASP A 42 10.03 1.56 7.59
N PHE A 43 9.74 2.45 6.65
CA PHE A 43 9.02 3.67 6.91
C PHE A 43 7.64 3.39 7.54
N ALA A 44 6.94 2.39 7.02
CA ALA A 44 5.60 2.09 7.51
C ALA A 44 5.60 1.68 8.97
N ALA A 45 6.58 0.86 9.37
CA ALA A 45 6.69 0.44 10.77
C ALA A 45 7.05 1.63 11.65
N LYS A 46 7.97 2.47 11.19
CA LYS A 46 8.42 3.63 11.96
C LYS A 46 7.27 4.59 12.29
N TYR A 47 6.38 4.79 11.33
CA TYR A 47 5.27 5.73 11.52
C TYR A 47 3.96 5.03 11.88
N ARG A 48 4.03 3.73 12.16
CA ARG A 48 2.87 2.94 12.57
C ARG A 48 1.73 2.99 11.56
N CYS A 49 2.08 2.82 10.28
CA CYS A 49 1.10 2.80 9.22
C CYS A 49 0.45 1.43 9.14
N SER A 50 -0.62 1.23 9.87
CA SER A 50 -1.29 -0.06 9.94
C SER A 50 -2.68 -0.07 9.33
N LYS A 51 -3.17 1.06 8.86
CA LYS A 51 -4.52 1.15 8.33
C LYS A 51 -4.47 1.11 6.80
N LEU A 52 -5.01 0.05 6.21
CA LEU A 52 -5.04 -0.11 4.76
C LEU A 52 -6.15 0.73 4.17
N LEU A 53 -5.81 1.60 3.22
CA LEU A 53 -6.77 2.48 2.57
C LEU A 53 -7.08 2.10 1.14
N TYR A 54 -6.14 1.44 0.46
CA TYR A 54 -6.29 1.23 -0.99
C TYR A 54 -5.36 0.11 -1.44
N TYR A 55 -5.77 -0.62 -2.46
CA TYR A 55 -4.90 -1.62 -3.09
C TYR A 55 -5.29 -1.82 -4.54
N GLU A 56 -4.32 -2.33 -5.33
CA GLU A 56 -4.54 -2.75 -6.71
C GLU A 56 -3.83 -4.08 -6.90
N HIS A 57 -4.40 -4.93 -7.73
CA HIS A 57 -3.85 -6.26 -8.01
C HIS A 57 -3.17 -6.31 -9.36
N TYR A 58 -2.03 -6.97 -9.42
CA TYR A 58 -1.29 -7.19 -10.66
C TYR A 58 -0.81 -8.62 -10.72
N THR A 59 -0.71 -9.15 -11.93
CA THR A 59 -0.19 -10.50 -12.14
C THR A 59 1.28 -10.49 -12.51
N GLU A 60 1.83 -9.31 -12.82
CA GLU A 60 3.25 -9.15 -13.16
C GLU A 60 3.90 -8.23 -12.16
N ILE A 61 5.02 -8.67 -11.60
CA ILE A 61 5.72 -7.86 -10.59
C ILE A 61 6.20 -6.52 -11.17
N ASP A 62 6.61 -6.52 -12.43
CA ASP A 62 7.10 -5.29 -13.05
C ASP A 62 6.01 -4.24 -13.16
N ASP A 63 4.78 -4.66 -13.45
CA ASP A 63 3.65 -3.75 -13.53
C ASP A 63 3.33 -3.16 -12.15
N ALA A 64 3.38 -4.00 -11.12
CA ALA A 64 3.12 -3.53 -9.77
C ALA A 64 4.18 -2.51 -9.34
N ILE A 65 5.44 -2.78 -9.63
CA ILE A 65 6.53 -1.88 -9.27
C ILE A 65 6.40 -0.55 -10.04
N ALA A 66 6.05 -0.63 -11.32
CA ALA A 66 5.88 0.58 -12.12
C ALA A 66 4.76 1.45 -11.54
N ARG A 67 3.67 0.83 -11.12
CA ARG A 67 2.54 1.57 -10.53
C ARG A 67 2.94 2.19 -9.20
N GLU A 68 3.68 1.45 -8.37
CA GLU A 68 4.16 1.97 -7.11
C GLU A 68 4.99 3.23 -7.32
N LYS A 69 5.93 3.18 -8.27
CA LYS A 69 6.77 4.33 -8.57
C LYS A 69 5.95 5.52 -9.07
N GLN A 70 4.96 5.24 -9.91
CA GLN A 70 4.07 6.28 -10.42
C GLN A 70 3.32 6.95 -9.27
N LEU A 71 2.72 6.16 -8.40
CA LEU A 71 1.94 6.71 -7.29
C LEU A 71 2.79 7.49 -6.32
N LYS A 72 4.03 7.09 -6.11
CA LYS A 72 4.93 7.81 -5.22
C LYS A 72 5.25 9.22 -5.71
N ARG A 73 5.11 9.45 -7.01
CA ARG A 73 5.34 10.78 -7.58
C ARG A 73 4.12 11.67 -7.52
N TRP A 74 2.95 11.12 -7.23
CA TRP A 74 1.72 11.91 -7.17
C TRP A 74 1.70 12.79 -5.93
N SER A 75 1.00 13.91 -6.02
CA SER A 75 0.77 14.76 -4.86
C SER A 75 -0.12 14.03 -3.86
N ARG A 76 -0.11 14.49 -2.62
CA ARG A 76 -0.98 13.92 -1.60
C ARG A 76 -2.45 14.03 -2.01
N ALA A 77 -2.85 15.18 -2.55
CA ALA A 77 -4.24 15.39 -2.97
C ALA A 77 -4.66 14.38 -4.03
N LYS A 78 -3.76 14.08 -4.97
CA LYS A 78 -4.06 13.12 -6.03
C LYS A 78 -4.18 11.70 -5.48
N LYS A 79 -3.34 11.34 -4.52
CA LYS A 79 -3.42 10.04 -3.85
C LYS A 79 -4.73 9.90 -3.09
N ILE A 80 -5.14 10.94 -2.39
CA ILE A 80 -6.38 10.92 -1.63
C ILE A 80 -7.58 10.80 -2.58
N ALA A 81 -7.56 11.48 -3.71
CA ALA A 81 -8.62 11.36 -4.70
C ALA A 81 -8.74 9.93 -5.22
N LEU A 82 -7.61 9.27 -5.44
CA LEU A 82 -7.61 7.87 -5.86
C LEU A 82 -8.25 6.96 -4.80
N ILE A 83 -7.87 7.17 -3.55
CA ILE A 83 -8.40 6.38 -2.44
C ILE A 83 -9.92 6.58 -2.32
N GLU A 84 -10.37 7.81 -2.47
CA GLU A 84 -11.80 8.12 -2.34
C GLU A 84 -12.64 7.55 -3.46
N ARG A 85 -12.05 7.36 -4.63
CA ARG A 85 -12.78 6.73 -5.73
C ARG A 85 -13.12 5.27 -5.42
N LEU A 86 -12.24 4.58 -4.69
CA LEU A 86 -12.50 3.21 -4.28
C LEU A 86 -13.41 3.16 -3.06
N ASN A 87 -13.26 4.13 -2.16
CA ASN A 87 -14.00 4.15 -0.91
C ASN A 87 -14.76 5.46 -0.76
N PRO A 88 -15.80 5.68 -1.54
CA PRO A 88 -16.58 6.92 -1.39
C PRO A 88 -17.32 6.85 -0.06
N SER A 89 -17.31 7.91 0.68
CA SER A 89 -17.96 7.93 1.98
C SER A 89 -19.27 8.67 1.98
#